data_eb42f4bdb3606f0de1e3905ac905b5d3
#
_entry.id   eb42f4bdb3606f0de1e3905ac905b5d3
#
_cell.length_a   1.000
_cell.length_b   1.000
_cell.length_c   1.000
_cell.angle_alpha   90.00
_cell.angle_beta   90.00
_cell.angle_gamma   90.00
#
_symmetry.space_group_name_H-M   'P 1'
#
loop_
_entity.id
_entity.type
_entity.pdbx_description
1 polymer ?
#
loop_
_entity_poly.entity_id
_entity_poly.type
_entity_poly.pdbx_seq_one_letter_code
_entity_poly.pdbx_strand_id
1 'polypeptide(L)'
;LIGILFFSFYVGTFNYDLNVNPGLVSKLTALAANPALAWVLPTALFLMFIGGAGKSAMFPLHIWLPDAMEGPTPVSALIHAATMVVAGVFQVASLLPIYVQFGAQEQLHWIAWIAAFTAFYAAAVACTQRDIKRGLAFSTISQIAYMLVALGVCFYDSRNGSFNSAEYLHHGGLGYMAAMFHLFTHAMFKALLFLC
;
A
#
# COMPACT_ATOMS: atom_id res chain seq x y z
N LEU A 1 -7.32 12.32 4.06
CA LEU A 1 -8.08 12.99 5.12
C LEU A 1 -9.54 12.49 5.14
N ILE A 2 -10.27 12.56 4.00
CA ILE A 2 -11.68 12.15 3.94
C ILE A 2 -11.86 10.70 4.42
N GLY A 3 -11.03 9.75 3.99
CA GLY A 3 -11.10 8.36 4.46
C GLY A 3 -10.90 8.21 5.97
N ILE A 4 -9.96 8.95 6.54
CA ILE A 4 -9.70 8.95 7.99
C ILE A 4 -10.89 9.52 8.76
N LEU A 5 -11.44 10.65 8.31
CA LEU A 5 -12.62 11.26 8.93
C LEU A 5 -13.85 10.34 8.82
N PHE A 6 -14.04 9.72 7.66
CA PHE A 6 -15.12 8.80 7.42
C PHE A 6 -15.01 7.56 8.34
N PHE A 7 -13.84 6.97 8.46
CA PHE A 7 -13.56 5.88 9.38
C PHE A 7 -13.84 6.31 10.83
N SER A 8 -13.29 7.44 11.27
CA SER A 8 -13.43 7.92 12.65
C SER A 8 -14.87 8.29 13.02
N PHE A 9 -15.67 8.78 12.07
CA PHE A 9 -17.07 9.12 12.28
C PHE A 9 -17.92 7.88 12.64
N TYR A 10 -17.71 6.78 11.92
CA TYR A 10 -18.47 5.54 12.17
C TYR A 10 -17.89 4.69 13.31
N VAL A 11 -16.58 4.69 13.48
CA VAL A 11 -15.91 3.86 14.51
C VAL A 11 -15.73 4.64 15.82
N GLY A 12 -15.70 5.97 15.77
CA GLY A 12 -15.59 6.84 16.95
C GLY A 12 -14.18 6.91 17.55
N THR A 13 -13.14 6.54 16.78
CA THR A 13 -11.74 6.64 17.19
C THR A 13 -10.83 6.87 16.00
N PHE A 14 -9.71 7.57 16.24
CA PHE A 14 -8.61 7.71 15.28
C PHE A 14 -7.54 6.63 15.45
N ASN A 15 -7.61 5.85 16.51
CA ASN A 15 -6.66 4.77 16.72
C ASN A 15 -7.21 3.49 16.07
N TYR A 16 -6.47 2.97 15.08
CA TYR A 16 -6.78 1.77 14.30
C TYR A 16 -5.98 0.53 14.75
N ASP A 17 -5.27 0.61 15.87
CA ASP A 17 -4.57 -0.53 16.45
C ASP A 17 -5.54 -1.44 17.20
N LEU A 18 -5.75 -2.64 16.66
CA LEU A 18 -6.66 -3.66 17.21
C LEU A 18 -6.20 -4.18 18.57
N ASN A 19 -4.90 -4.12 18.89
CA ASN A 19 -4.37 -4.61 20.16
C ASN A 19 -4.56 -3.59 21.28
N VAL A 20 -4.49 -2.30 20.95
CA VAL A 20 -4.60 -1.21 21.94
C VAL A 20 -6.06 -0.89 22.27
N ASN A 21 -6.97 -1.10 21.33
CA ASN A 21 -8.39 -0.78 21.48
C ASN A 21 -9.29 -2.03 21.29
N PRO A 22 -9.55 -2.83 22.32
CA PRO A 22 -10.44 -3.98 22.22
C PRO A 22 -11.89 -3.58 21.85
N GLY A 23 -12.32 -2.37 22.20
CA GLY A 23 -13.61 -1.80 21.77
C GLY A 23 -13.69 -1.48 20.27
N LEU A 24 -12.57 -1.37 19.58
CA LEU A 24 -12.51 -1.19 18.13
C LEU A 24 -13.00 -2.44 17.40
N VAL A 25 -12.57 -3.62 17.84
CA VAL A 25 -12.95 -4.91 17.24
C VAL A 25 -14.48 -5.09 17.30
N SER A 26 -15.12 -4.82 18.45
CA SER A 26 -16.58 -4.96 18.58
C SER A 26 -17.35 -3.99 17.68
N LYS A 27 -16.86 -2.76 17.50
CA LYS A 27 -17.48 -1.78 16.59
C LYS A 27 -17.30 -2.18 15.11
N LEU A 28 -16.12 -2.64 14.73
CA LEU A 28 -15.85 -3.10 13.36
C LEU A 28 -16.67 -4.34 13.00
N THR A 29 -16.81 -5.29 13.93
CA THR A 29 -17.68 -6.47 13.74
C THR A 29 -19.16 -6.05 13.62
N ALA A 30 -19.62 -5.11 14.42
CA ALA A 30 -20.99 -4.58 14.33
C ALA A 30 -21.24 -3.87 12.99
N LEU A 31 -20.25 -3.10 12.48
CA LEU A 31 -20.33 -2.45 11.17
C LEU A 31 -20.35 -3.48 10.03
N ALA A 32 -19.49 -4.50 10.09
CA ALA A 32 -19.41 -5.53 9.08
C ALA A 32 -20.66 -6.44 9.06
N ALA A 33 -21.27 -6.68 10.23
CA ALA A 33 -22.49 -7.50 10.36
C ALA A 33 -23.76 -6.77 9.89
N ASN A 34 -23.77 -5.45 9.85
CA ASN A 34 -24.94 -4.68 9.43
C ASN A 34 -24.92 -4.45 7.91
N PRO A 35 -25.82 -5.07 7.14
CA PRO A 35 -25.81 -4.96 5.66
C PRO A 35 -26.01 -3.53 5.15
N ALA A 36 -26.67 -2.67 5.92
CA ALA A 36 -26.85 -1.26 5.56
C ALA A 36 -25.56 -0.44 5.70
N LEU A 37 -24.61 -0.87 6.52
CA LEU A 37 -23.35 -0.17 6.81
C LEU A 37 -22.11 -0.94 6.33
N ALA A 38 -22.28 -2.12 5.75
CA ALA A 38 -21.17 -2.98 5.30
C ALA A 38 -20.25 -2.31 4.27
N TRP A 39 -20.76 -1.36 3.49
CA TRP A 39 -19.99 -0.58 2.49
C TRP A 39 -19.08 0.49 3.11
N VAL A 40 -19.34 0.89 4.36
CA VAL A 40 -18.63 2.01 5.03
C VAL A 40 -17.15 1.71 5.19
N LEU A 41 -16.82 0.56 5.76
CA LEU A 41 -15.45 0.18 6.06
C LEU A 41 -14.61 -0.01 4.78
N PRO A 42 -15.05 -0.78 3.78
CA PRO A 42 -14.35 -0.89 2.51
C PRO A 42 -14.10 0.44 1.82
N THR A 43 -15.10 1.33 1.81
CA THR A 43 -14.98 2.66 1.22
C THR A 43 -13.99 3.54 1.97
N ALA A 44 -14.03 3.53 3.31
CA ALA A 44 -13.07 4.29 4.12
C ALA A 44 -11.63 3.84 3.85
N LEU A 45 -11.38 2.53 3.85
CA LEU A 45 -10.07 1.96 3.59
C LEU A 45 -9.57 2.25 2.17
N PHE A 46 -10.45 2.21 1.17
CA PHE A 46 -10.09 2.55 -0.20
C PHE A 46 -9.75 4.05 -0.36
N LEU A 47 -10.51 4.94 0.29
CA LEU A 47 -10.20 6.37 0.31
C LEU A 47 -8.87 6.67 1.02
N MET A 48 -8.56 5.93 2.09
CA MET A 48 -7.25 6.01 2.76
C MET A 48 -6.14 5.53 1.83
N PHE A 49 -6.36 4.43 1.11
CA PHE A 49 -5.40 3.93 0.11
C PHE A 49 -5.13 4.96 -1.00
N ILE A 50 -6.14 5.67 -1.53
CA ILE A 50 -5.93 6.72 -2.54
C ILE A 50 -4.96 7.79 -2.01
N GLY A 51 -5.05 8.16 -0.74
CA GLY A 51 -4.10 9.07 -0.10
C GLY A 51 -2.67 8.50 -0.05
N GLY A 52 -2.53 7.23 0.31
CA GLY A 52 -1.27 6.49 0.28
C GLY A 52 -0.71 6.34 -1.14
N ALA A 53 -1.58 6.04 -2.11
CA ALA A 53 -1.24 5.92 -3.53
C ALA A 53 -0.67 7.24 -4.09
N GLY A 54 -1.21 8.38 -3.68
CA GLY A 54 -0.68 9.69 -4.04
C GLY A 54 0.75 9.90 -3.52
N LYS A 55 1.02 9.52 -2.27
CA LYS A 55 2.37 9.57 -1.67
C LYS A 55 3.33 8.56 -2.31
N SER A 56 2.85 7.38 -2.64
CA SER A 56 3.64 6.30 -3.27
C SER A 56 3.75 6.42 -4.78
N ALA A 57 3.24 7.52 -5.36
CA ALA A 57 3.29 7.80 -6.79
C ALA A 57 2.72 6.65 -7.65
N MET A 58 1.59 6.07 -7.22
CA MET A 58 0.88 5.06 -7.99
C MET A 58 0.15 5.71 -9.18
N PHE A 59 0.00 4.96 -10.26
CA PHE A 59 -0.81 5.42 -11.40
C PHE A 59 -2.27 5.68 -10.95
N PRO A 60 -2.88 6.81 -11.36
CA PRO A 60 -2.38 7.89 -12.21
C PRO A 60 -1.66 9.03 -11.47
N LEU A 61 -1.47 8.96 -10.15
CA LEU A 61 -0.97 10.02 -9.29
C LEU A 61 0.58 10.08 -9.22
N HIS A 62 1.29 9.60 -10.24
CA HIS A 62 2.74 9.41 -10.23
C HIS A 62 3.56 10.59 -10.80
N ILE A 63 2.92 11.55 -11.45
CA ILE A 63 3.57 12.61 -12.25
C ILE A 63 4.56 13.44 -11.43
N TRP A 64 4.25 13.70 -10.17
CA TRP A 64 5.07 14.54 -9.30
C TRP A 64 6.46 13.92 -8.97
N LEU A 65 6.59 12.59 -9.03
CA LEU A 65 7.80 11.92 -8.56
C LEU A 65 9.01 12.12 -9.51
N PRO A 66 8.87 12.00 -10.83
CA PRO A 66 9.94 12.36 -11.77
C PRO A 66 10.30 13.86 -11.73
N ASP A 67 9.33 14.75 -11.48
CA ASP A 67 9.56 16.19 -11.38
C ASP A 67 10.33 16.57 -10.11
N ALA A 68 10.20 15.78 -9.05
CA ALA A 68 10.99 15.93 -7.82
C ALA A 68 12.50 15.71 -8.03
N MET A 69 12.92 15.22 -9.20
CA MET A 69 14.34 15.03 -9.55
C MET A 69 15.11 16.33 -9.82
N GLU A 70 14.43 17.46 -9.95
CA GLU A 70 15.05 18.79 -10.03
C GLU A 70 15.80 19.18 -8.74
N GLY A 71 15.48 18.51 -7.63
CA GLY A 71 16.12 18.75 -6.34
C GLY A 71 17.55 18.18 -6.21
N PRO A 72 18.25 18.57 -5.12
CA PRO A 72 19.58 18.03 -4.81
C PRO A 72 19.56 16.51 -4.64
N THR A 73 20.60 15.83 -5.11
CA THR A 73 20.68 14.35 -5.09
C THR A 73 20.48 13.71 -3.71
N PRO A 74 21.03 14.24 -2.60
CA PRO A 74 20.78 13.66 -1.28
C PRO A 74 19.31 13.69 -0.85
N VAL A 75 18.58 14.77 -1.22
CA VAL A 75 17.15 14.91 -0.93
C VAL A 75 16.36 13.91 -1.77
N SER A 76 16.69 13.80 -3.06
CA SER A 76 16.08 12.80 -3.95
C SER A 76 16.31 11.38 -3.44
N ALA A 77 17.53 11.06 -2.99
CA ALA A 77 17.84 9.77 -2.39
C ALA A 77 16.93 9.46 -1.19
N LEU A 78 16.76 10.42 -0.27
CA LEU A 78 15.91 10.26 0.90
C LEU A 78 14.44 10.03 0.54
N ILE A 79 13.89 10.83 -0.38
CA ILE A 79 12.49 10.74 -0.82
C ILE A 79 12.19 9.38 -1.43
N HIS A 80 13.09 8.89 -2.31
CA HIS A 80 12.87 7.68 -3.11
C HIS A 80 13.26 6.39 -2.40
N ALA A 81 14.22 6.44 -1.47
CA ALA A 81 14.71 5.22 -0.84
C ALA A 81 13.82 4.77 0.33
N ALA A 82 13.60 5.65 1.31
CA ALA A 82 13.14 5.19 2.62
C ALA A 82 11.98 5.97 3.24
N THR A 83 11.59 7.14 2.70
CA THR A 83 10.67 8.00 3.44
C THR A 83 9.31 8.19 2.76
N MET A 84 9.23 9.07 1.78
CA MET A 84 7.94 9.55 1.28
C MET A 84 7.16 8.51 0.48
N VAL A 85 7.84 7.82 -0.44
CA VAL A 85 7.19 6.85 -1.34
C VAL A 85 6.79 5.55 -0.64
N VAL A 86 7.44 5.21 0.46
CA VAL A 86 7.17 4.01 1.25
C VAL A 86 5.90 4.16 2.10
N ALA A 87 5.43 5.40 2.31
CA ALA A 87 4.28 5.68 3.19
C ALA A 87 3.01 4.92 2.80
N GLY A 88 2.71 4.74 1.51
CA GLY A 88 1.54 3.98 1.07
C GLY A 88 1.67 2.48 1.32
N VAL A 89 2.86 1.91 1.14
CA VAL A 89 3.14 0.50 1.46
C VAL A 89 2.97 0.27 2.97
N PHE A 90 3.57 1.14 3.78
CA PHE A 90 3.46 1.08 5.24
C PHE A 90 2.01 1.23 5.72
N GLN A 91 1.25 2.15 5.11
CA GLN A 91 -0.17 2.34 5.42
C GLN A 91 -0.99 1.08 5.15
N VAL A 92 -0.85 0.46 3.97
CA VAL A 92 -1.56 -0.77 3.64
C VAL A 92 -1.12 -1.91 4.55
N ALA A 93 0.18 -2.05 4.82
CA ALA A 93 0.71 -3.06 5.72
C ALA A 93 0.17 -2.90 7.16
N SER A 94 0.08 -1.67 7.67
CA SER A 94 -0.43 -1.39 9.01
C SER A 94 -1.94 -1.64 9.14
N LEU A 95 -2.70 -1.39 8.07
CA LEU A 95 -4.15 -1.61 8.03
C LEU A 95 -4.53 -3.03 7.58
N LEU A 96 -3.55 -3.86 7.23
CA LEU A 96 -3.77 -5.20 6.69
C LEU A 96 -4.67 -6.08 7.58
N PRO A 97 -4.51 -6.11 8.93
CA PRO A 97 -5.39 -6.85 9.80
C PRO A 97 -6.87 -6.43 9.67
N ILE A 98 -7.13 -5.13 9.46
CA ILE A 98 -8.49 -4.62 9.29
C ILE A 98 -9.07 -5.06 7.94
N TYR A 99 -8.28 -4.98 6.86
CA TYR A 99 -8.71 -5.47 5.54
C TYR A 99 -9.13 -6.94 5.57
N VAL A 100 -8.37 -7.78 6.29
CA VAL A 100 -8.56 -9.24 6.28
C VAL A 100 -9.70 -9.67 7.20
N GLN A 101 -9.78 -9.11 8.41
CA GLN A 101 -10.71 -9.58 9.45
C GLN A 101 -12.14 -9.06 9.27
N PHE A 102 -12.33 -7.91 8.62
CA PHE A 102 -13.62 -7.23 8.59
C PHE A 102 -14.24 -7.09 7.20
N GLY A 103 -13.92 -8.01 6.28
CA GLY A 103 -14.61 -8.13 4.99
C GLY A 103 -14.22 -7.10 3.93
N ALA A 104 -13.06 -6.45 4.06
CA ALA A 104 -12.54 -5.49 3.08
C ALA A 104 -11.49 -6.12 2.12
N GLN A 105 -11.57 -7.42 1.89
CA GLN A 105 -10.58 -8.18 1.11
C GLN A 105 -10.63 -7.86 -0.39
N GLU A 106 -11.82 -7.56 -0.92
CA GLU A 106 -11.96 -7.12 -2.32
C GLU A 106 -11.14 -5.86 -2.62
N GLN A 107 -11.02 -4.93 -1.65
CA GLN A 107 -10.22 -3.72 -1.82
C GLN A 107 -8.73 -4.03 -1.94
N LEU A 108 -8.21 -5.04 -1.23
CA LEU A 108 -6.84 -5.52 -1.41
C LEU A 108 -6.61 -6.05 -2.82
N HIS A 109 -7.59 -6.73 -3.39
CA HIS A 109 -7.51 -7.21 -4.76
C HIS A 109 -7.46 -6.05 -5.77
N TRP A 110 -8.30 -5.04 -5.61
CA TRP A 110 -8.22 -3.82 -6.44
C TRP A 110 -6.89 -3.09 -6.28
N ILE A 111 -6.37 -3.00 -5.05
CA ILE A 111 -5.04 -2.44 -4.78
C ILE A 111 -3.96 -3.23 -5.54
N ALA A 112 -4.03 -4.57 -5.52
CA ALA A 112 -3.09 -5.43 -6.24
C ALA A 112 -3.14 -5.19 -7.75
N TRP A 113 -4.32 -5.06 -8.36
CA TRP A 113 -4.46 -4.78 -9.79
C TRP A 113 -3.89 -3.42 -10.18
N ILE A 114 -4.25 -2.36 -9.44
CA ILE A 114 -3.71 -1.01 -9.66
C ILE A 114 -2.18 -1.02 -9.52
N ALA A 115 -1.68 -1.72 -8.50
CA ALA A 115 -0.26 -1.85 -8.26
C ALA A 115 0.45 -2.65 -9.37
N ALA A 116 -0.11 -3.76 -9.84
CA ALA A 116 0.47 -4.56 -10.92
C ALA A 116 0.55 -3.76 -12.23
N PHE A 117 -0.51 -3.05 -12.58
CA PHE A 117 -0.50 -2.14 -13.72
C PHE A 117 0.57 -1.04 -13.58
N THR A 118 0.65 -0.42 -12.40
CA THR A 118 1.65 0.62 -12.11
C THR A 118 3.06 0.08 -12.20
N ALA A 119 3.32 -1.13 -11.68
CA ALA A 119 4.64 -1.76 -11.73
C ALA A 119 5.12 -1.96 -13.16
N PHE A 120 4.24 -2.50 -14.01
CA PHE A 120 4.53 -2.72 -15.43
C PHE A 120 4.73 -1.41 -16.18
N TYR A 121 3.79 -0.47 -16.05
CA TYR A 121 3.84 0.83 -16.69
C TYR A 121 5.12 1.59 -16.33
N ALA A 122 5.44 1.69 -15.04
CA ALA A 122 6.60 2.43 -14.58
C ALA A 122 7.92 1.77 -15.02
N ALA A 123 7.99 0.43 -15.05
CA ALA A 123 9.15 -0.28 -15.56
C ALA A 123 9.38 -0.01 -17.06
N ALA A 124 8.31 -0.04 -17.87
CA ALA A 124 8.39 0.25 -19.30
C ALA A 124 8.85 1.71 -19.56
N VAL A 125 8.31 2.67 -18.80
CA VAL A 125 8.70 4.08 -18.90
C VAL A 125 10.14 4.28 -18.43
N ALA A 126 10.59 3.59 -17.38
CA ALA A 126 11.98 3.68 -16.90
C ALA A 126 13.00 3.35 -18.00
N CYS A 127 12.71 2.35 -18.85
CA CYS A 127 13.58 1.96 -19.95
C CYS A 127 13.71 3.03 -21.06
N THR A 128 12.77 3.96 -21.14
CA THR A 128 12.76 5.02 -22.17
C THR A 128 13.37 6.34 -21.70
N GLN A 129 13.71 6.45 -20.41
CA GLN A 129 14.26 7.68 -19.84
C GLN A 129 15.72 7.91 -20.32
N ARG A 130 16.01 9.14 -20.68
CA ARG A 130 17.39 9.57 -21.04
C ARG A 130 18.20 10.01 -19.81
N ASP A 131 17.49 10.50 -18.78
CA ASP A 131 18.12 10.95 -17.55
C ASP A 131 18.18 9.81 -16.53
N ILE A 132 19.36 9.54 -15.99
CA ILE A 132 19.59 8.49 -15.00
C ILE A 132 18.71 8.70 -13.76
N LYS A 133 18.61 9.93 -13.25
CA LYS A 133 17.75 10.24 -12.09
C LYS A 133 16.28 9.94 -12.34
N ARG A 134 15.77 10.30 -13.53
CA ARG A 134 14.38 10.00 -13.92
C ARG A 134 14.15 8.50 -14.09
N GLY A 135 15.10 7.80 -14.68
CA GLY A 135 15.05 6.33 -14.76
C GLY A 135 15.01 5.67 -13.36
N LEU A 136 15.82 6.17 -12.42
CA LEU A 136 15.80 5.72 -11.03
C LEU A 136 14.46 6.06 -10.33
N ALA A 137 13.83 7.20 -10.64
CA ALA A 137 12.52 7.56 -10.11
C ALA A 137 11.43 6.58 -10.59
N PHE A 138 11.35 6.31 -11.88
CA PHE A 138 10.38 5.35 -12.42
C PHE A 138 10.63 3.92 -11.94
N SER A 139 11.89 3.51 -11.78
CA SER A 139 12.18 2.21 -11.18
C SER A 139 11.77 2.15 -9.70
N THR A 140 11.80 3.28 -8.96
CA THR A 140 11.24 3.35 -7.61
C THR A 140 9.74 3.12 -7.62
N ILE A 141 8.98 3.80 -8.50
CA ILE A 141 7.53 3.60 -8.65
C ILE A 141 7.22 2.12 -8.89
N SER A 142 7.95 1.48 -9.80
CA SER A 142 7.78 0.07 -10.12
C SER A 142 8.02 -0.84 -8.91
N GLN A 143 9.06 -0.61 -8.12
CA GLN A 143 9.39 -1.43 -6.96
C GLN A 143 8.40 -1.24 -5.80
N ILE A 144 7.96 -0.01 -5.53
CA ILE A 144 6.91 0.27 -4.55
C ILE A 144 5.59 -0.41 -4.95
N ALA A 145 5.24 -0.32 -6.22
CA ALA A 145 4.06 -1.00 -6.73
C ALA A 145 4.17 -2.54 -6.59
N TYR A 146 5.35 -3.10 -6.81
CA TYR A 146 5.61 -4.53 -6.62
C TYR A 146 5.39 -4.97 -5.14
N MET A 147 5.81 -4.15 -4.18
CA MET A 147 5.55 -4.41 -2.75
C MET A 147 4.05 -4.40 -2.44
N LEU A 148 3.29 -3.46 -3.05
CA LEU A 148 1.84 -3.38 -2.88
C LEU A 148 1.12 -4.57 -3.52
N VAL A 149 1.60 -5.11 -4.65
CA VAL A 149 1.09 -6.36 -5.21
C VAL A 149 1.26 -7.50 -4.21
N ALA A 150 2.45 -7.64 -3.62
CA ALA A 150 2.71 -8.69 -2.64
C ALA A 150 1.78 -8.60 -1.42
N LEU A 151 1.50 -7.39 -0.93
CA LEU A 151 0.52 -7.16 0.14
C LEU A 151 -0.92 -7.46 -0.30
N GLY A 152 -1.28 -7.09 -1.52
CA GLY A 152 -2.64 -7.23 -2.04
C GLY A 152 -3.05 -8.66 -2.37
N VAL A 153 -2.08 -9.53 -2.73
CA VAL A 153 -2.36 -10.93 -3.08
C VAL A 153 -2.07 -11.93 -1.96
N CYS A 154 -1.49 -11.49 -0.84
CA CYS A 154 -1.03 -12.40 0.22
C CYS A 154 -2.15 -13.22 0.89
N PHE A 155 -3.42 -12.87 0.66
CA PHE A 155 -4.59 -13.53 1.24
C PHE A 155 -5.52 -14.16 0.20
N TYR A 156 -5.16 -14.11 -1.07
CA TYR A 156 -5.97 -14.66 -2.14
C TYR A 156 -5.65 -16.14 -2.33
N ASP A 157 -6.61 -17.01 -2.02
CA ASP A 157 -6.52 -18.43 -2.37
C ASP A 157 -6.97 -18.62 -3.83
N SER A 158 -6.00 -18.86 -4.71
CA SER A 158 -6.26 -19.10 -6.13
C SER A 158 -6.98 -20.43 -6.41
N ARG A 159 -7.04 -21.38 -5.44
CA ARG A 159 -7.69 -22.68 -5.62
C ARG A 159 -9.20 -22.59 -5.48
N ASN A 160 -9.67 -21.76 -4.55
CA ASN A 160 -11.09 -21.64 -4.24
C ASN A 160 -11.69 -20.30 -4.74
N GLY A 161 -10.88 -19.41 -5.29
CA GLY A 161 -11.33 -18.07 -5.69
C GLY A 161 -11.88 -17.24 -4.53
N SER A 162 -11.52 -17.59 -3.29
CA SER A 162 -12.00 -16.97 -2.08
C SER A 162 -10.85 -16.55 -1.17
N PHE A 163 -11.11 -15.52 -0.38
CA PHE A 163 -10.19 -15.10 0.66
C PHE A 163 -10.38 -15.98 1.90
N ASN A 164 -9.39 -16.79 2.25
CA ASN A 164 -9.48 -17.68 3.40
C ASN A 164 -8.72 -17.12 4.59
N SER A 165 -9.48 -16.65 5.59
CA SER A 165 -8.94 -16.10 6.82
C SER A 165 -8.20 -17.12 7.71
N ALA A 166 -8.51 -18.42 7.59
CA ALA A 166 -7.86 -19.48 8.37
C ALA A 166 -6.45 -19.83 7.82
N GLU A 167 -6.25 -19.73 6.52
CA GLU A 167 -4.96 -19.96 5.86
C GLU A 167 -3.99 -18.78 6.05
N TYR A 168 -4.51 -17.63 6.46
CA TYR A 168 -3.75 -16.45 6.83
C TYR A 168 -2.68 -16.73 7.89
N LEU A 169 -2.99 -17.54 8.89
CA LEU A 169 -2.05 -17.89 9.95
C LEU A 169 -0.88 -18.77 9.46
N HIS A 170 -1.07 -19.51 8.36
CA HIS A 170 -0.04 -20.42 7.84
C HIS A 170 0.69 -19.89 6.59
N HIS A 171 0.03 -19.16 5.70
CA HIS A 171 0.59 -18.73 4.42
C HIS A 171 0.51 -17.21 4.14
N GLY A 172 -0.43 -16.50 4.73
CA GLY A 172 -0.62 -15.05 4.53
C GLY A 172 0.56 -14.20 5.02
N GLY A 173 1.35 -14.70 5.95
CA GLY A 173 2.56 -14.05 6.42
C GLY A 173 3.65 -13.91 5.36
N LEU A 174 3.69 -14.78 4.34
CA LEU A 174 4.73 -14.76 3.31
C LEU A 174 4.68 -13.49 2.45
N GLY A 175 3.50 -13.08 1.99
CA GLY A 175 3.35 -11.86 1.19
C GLY A 175 3.68 -10.60 1.98
N TYR A 176 3.26 -10.54 3.24
CA TYR A 176 3.64 -9.46 4.15
C TYR A 176 5.14 -9.41 4.39
N MET A 177 5.74 -10.56 4.74
CA MET A 177 7.19 -10.68 4.96
C MET A 177 7.98 -10.33 3.71
N ALA A 178 7.55 -10.79 2.54
CA ALA A 178 8.20 -10.48 1.26
C ALA A 178 8.15 -8.98 0.97
N ALA A 179 7.00 -8.33 1.16
CA ALA A 179 6.85 -6.90 0.95
C ALA A 179 7.73 -6.08 1.90
N MET A 180 7.73 -6.41 3.21
CA MET A 180 8.49 -5.69 4.22
C MET A 180 10.00 -5.93 4.09
N PHE A 181 10.42 -7.15 3.76
CA PHE A 181 11.82 -7.46 3.49
C PHE A 181 12.32 -6.72 2.23
N HIS A 182 11.50 -6.72 1.17
CA HIS A 182 11.84 -5.99 -0.05
C HIS A 182 11.89 -4.48 0.19
N LEU A 183 11.02 -3.94 1.04
CA LEU A 183 11.05 -2.53 1.44
C LEU A 183 12.40 -2.18 2.11
N PHE A 184 12.87 -3.02 3.03
CA PHE A 184 14.16 -2.82 3.68
C PHE A 184 15.33 -2.87 2.69
N THR A 185 15.39 -3.91 1.86
CA THR A 185 16.47 -4.06 0.87
C THR A 185 16.43 -2.95 -0.18
N HIS A 186 15.22 -2.57 -0.64
CA HIS A 186 15.04 -1.46 -1.58
C HIS A 186 15.56 -0.14 -0.99
N ALA A 187 15.26 0.16 0.27
CA ALA A 187 15.75 1.37 0.92
C ALA A 187 17.28 1.45 0.90
N MET A 188 17.94 0.34 1.18
CA MET A 188 19.41 0.28 1.21
C MET A 188 20.03 0.45 -0.18
N PHE A 189 19.66 -0.39 -1.15
CA PHE A 189 20.30 -0.31 -2.47
C PHE A 189 19.90 0.95 -3.25
N LYS A 190 18.68 1.47 -3.03
CA LYS A 190 18.22 2.67 -3.73
C LYS A 190 18.92 3.92 -3.22
N ALA A 191 19.14 4.03 -1.92
CA ALA A 191 19.94 5.11 -1.35
C ALA A 191 21.36 5.12 -1.95
N LEU A 192 21.99 3.95 -2.03
CA LEU A 192 23.30 3.81 -2.65
C LEU A 192 23.30 4.25 -4.13
N LEU A 193 22.33 3.78 -4.92
CA LEU A 193 22.25 4.12 -6.36
C LEU A 193 22.06 5.61 -6.63
N PHE A 194 21.41 6.34 -5.71
CA PHE A 194 21.27 7.79 -5.85
C PHE A 194 22.53 8.56 -5.41
N LEU A 195 23.33 7.99 -4.50
CA LEU A 195 24.51 8.67 -3.95
C LEU A 195 25.80 8.36 -4.74
N CYS A 196 25.81 7.33 -5.58
CA CYS A 196 26.91 7.02 -6.49
C CYS A 196 26.85 7.88 -7.75
#